data_b3f0ed91a228abd873ca2efa5ae2260f
#
_entry.id   b3f0ed91a228abd873ca2efa5ae2260f
#
_cell.length_a   1.000
_cell.length_b   1.000
_cell.length_c   1.000
_cell.angle_alpha   90.00
_cell.angle_beta   90.00
_cell.angle_gamma   90.00
#
_symmetry.space_group_name_H-M   'P 1'
#
loop_
_entity.id
_entity.type
_entity.pdbx_description
1 polymer ?
#
loop_
_entity_poly.entity_id
_entity_poly.type
_entity_poly.pdbx_seq_one_letter_code
_entity_poly.pdbx_strand_id
1 'polypeptide(L)'
;MAVDTTKDATKAKAGAPDGHGHPDHGPAGCECPQGAREGHRRAVAAFVAMRERFAAGEGLPAALAHSAGASRQWVSDELAHAARTVVDSGHAESTVWRDAVWRRTLLVVWGAVGALLIGQLATAIGAGWSVARTAGLTAALVTGALLTLTARLHYAGGGALAPLVGEDNRMSTSRSLAAAWLLLAVFSVFVLAVELAVAPGDRDRIAGGLSLGHAAGLLTVAALTCLAAVLARLVVAARVRSQRLQKIRAVRPRAADLLTDDAGRGSFADVQYVVVHAVALVFAAVRLAREPWRLPELPWGLVLLAVVSVLMYLAGKYAEGGRPTVLSVVRVRPEEGGIDRDAPIRTGDDIEIRGNGFVPPGAQDPDRLARMVVRIGAVHVHVPLVPVTGGFSNPTDTALTVPVPVDVEPGRVDVQVVTASGAETNRYQIDVLD
;
A
#
# COMPACT_ATOMS: atom_id res chain seq x y z
N MET A 1 -53.83 -49.86 25.26
CA MET A 1 -53.77 -49.42 26.63
C MET A 1 -52.93 -48.17 26.59
N ALA A 2 -53.50 -46.99 26.37
CA ALA A 2 -54.11 -46.03 27.27
C ALA A 2 -53.27 -45.84 28.58
N VAL A 3 -52.68 -44.70 28.70
CA VAL A 3 -53.15 -43.62 29.57
C VAL A 3 -52.30 -42.36 29.37
N ASP A 4 -52.98 -41.36 28.98
CA ASP A 4 -52.79 -39.94 28.99
C ASP A 4 -52.70 -39.40 30.45
N THR A 5 -51.86 -38.43 30.72
CA THR A 5 -52.18 -37.39 31.71
C THR A 5 -51.27 -36.14 31.56
N THR A 6 -51.91 -35.13 31.13
CA THR A 6 -51.64 -33.69 31.32
C THR A 6 -51.51 -33.30 32.80
N LYS A 7 -50.68 -32.29 33.12
CA LYS A 7 -50.97 -31.03 33.84
C LYS A 7 -49.72 -30.27 34.22
N ASP A 8 -49.61 -29.12 33.69
CA ASP A 8 -49.83 -27.77 34.33
C ASP A 8 -48.76 -27.27 35.30
N ALA A 9 -48.13 -26.21 34.84
CA ALA A 9 -47.87 -24.93 35.49
C ALA A 9 -47.19 -24.91 36.85
N THR A 10 -46.06 -24.28 36.94
CA THR A 10 -46.00 -23.07 37.79
C THR A 10 -44.73 -22.24 37.45
N LYS A 11 -44.99 -21.01 37.17
CA LYS A 11 -44.12 -19.86 37.00
C LYS A 11 -43.41 -19.57 38.33
N ALA A 12 -42.11 -19.74 38.41
CA ALA A 12 -41.31 -19.20 39.50
C ALA A 12 -40.27 -18.23 38.91
N LYS A 13 -40.57 -16.97 39.09
CA LYS A 13 -39.72 -15.82 38.88
C LYS A 13 -38.71 -15.80 40.01
N ALA A 14 -37.46 -16.18 39.77
CA ALA A 14 -36.37 -15.96 40.71
C ALA A 14 -35.36 -15.02 40.06
N GLY A 15 -35.06 -13.97 40.83
CA GLY A 15 -34.30 -12.79 40.41
C GLY A 15 -32.89 -13.10 39.95
N ALA A 16 -32.47 -12.28 39.03
CA ALA A 16 -31.11 -12.16 38.58
C ALA A 16 -30.23 -11.53 39.66
N PRO A 17 -28.98 -11.94 39.82
CA PRO A 17 -27.96 -11.05 40.33
C PRO A 17 -27.31 -10.32 39.18
N ASP A 18 -27.21 -9.04 39.40
CA ASP A 18 -26.64 -8.02 38.56
C ASP A 18 -25.19 -8.24 38.14
N GLY A 19 -24.88 -7.79 36.95
CA GLY A 19 -23.69 -7.00 36.74
C GLY A 19 -22.42 -7.71 36.31
N HIS A 20 -22.44 -8.40 35.17
CA HIS A 20 -21.28 -8.32 34.30
C HIS A 20 -21.67 -7.50 33.07
N GLY A 21 -21.28 -6.22 33.10
CA GLY A 21 -21.41 -5.34 31.96
C GLY A 21 -20.76 -5.98 30.73
N HIS A 22 -21.61 -6.48 29.83
CA HIS A 22 -21.21 -6.72 28.49
C HIS A 22 -20.60 -5.41 27.95
N PRO A 23 -19.36 -5.41 27.43
CA PRO A 23 -18.88 -4.24 26.73
C PRO A 23 -19.86 -3.98 25.58
N ASP A 24 -20.38 -2.77 25.61
CA ASP A 24 -21.29 -2.19 24.65
C ASP A 24 -20.83 -2.54 23.22
N HIS A 25 -21.44 -3.57 22.63
CA HIS A 25 -21.31 -3.87 21.23
C HIS A 25 -22.05 -2.80 20.43
N GLY A 26 -21.54 -1.56 20.50
CA GLY A 26 -21.86 -0.53 19.55
C GLY A 26 -21.60 -1.04 18.12
N PRO A 27 -21.99 -0.36 17.06
CA PRO A 27 -22.04 -0.85 15.67
C PRO A 27 -20.70 -1.30 15.07
N ALA A 28 -19.82 -1.85 15.89
CA ALA A 28 -18.50 -2.38 15.56
C ALA A 28 -18.52 -3.69 14.74
N GLY A 29 -19.69 -4.32 14.61
CA GLY A 29 -19.88 -5.55 13.83
C GLY A 29 -20.42 -5.32 12.42
N CYS A 30 -20.51 -4.09 11.96
CA CYS A 30 -20.95 -3.82 10.61
C CYS A 30 -19.80 -4.06 9.63
N GLU A 31 -19.91 -5.09 8.80
CA GLU A 31 -19.01 -5.35 7.65
C GLU A 31 -19.10 -4.27 6.54
N CYS A 32 -19.60 -3.09 6.87
CA CYS A 32 -19.70 -1.97 5.96
C CYS A 32 -18.39 -1.15 5.94
N PRO A 33 -18.08 -0.43 4.83
CA PRO A 33 -16.85 0.35 4.71
C PRO A 33 -16.63 1.40 5.80
N GLN A 34 -17.73 1.94 6.34
CA GLN A 34 -17.69 2.92 7.43
C GLN A 34 -17.37 2.25 8.77
N GLY A 35 -17.98 1.10 9.05
CA GLY A 35 -17.73 0.32 10.25
C GLY A 35 -16.29 -0.22 10.33
N ALA A 36 -15.76 -0.75 9.22
CA ALA A 36 -14.38 -1.21 9.16
C ALA A 36 -13.37 -0.07 9.38
N ARG A 37 -13.63 1.11 8.78
CA ARG A 37 -12.80 2.31 9.00
C ARG A 37 -12.85 2.80 10.44
N GLU A 38 -14.04 2.80 11.03
CA GLU A 38 -14.23 3.20 12.42
C GLU A 38 -13.56 2.21 13.38
N GLY A 39 -13.64 0.91 13.09
CA GLY A 39 -12.94 -0.14 13.81
C GLY A 39 -11.42 0.05 13.78
N HIS A 40 -10.86 0.31 12.60
CA HIS A 40 -9.44 0.58 12.47
C HIS A 40 -9.00 1.85 13.21
N ARG A 41 -9.76 2.95 13.10
CA ARG A 41 -9.48 4.18 13.85
C ARG A 41 -9.50 3.96 15.36
N ARG A 42 -10.46 3.19 15.87
CA ARG A 42 -10.54 2.84 17.29
C ARG A 42 -9.34 2.00 17.72
N ALA A 43 -8.94 1.02 16.93
CA ALA A 43 -7.75 0.20 17.21
C ALA A 43 -6.48 1.06 17.27
N VAL A 44 -6.31 2.00 16.33
CA VAL A 44 -5.19 2.96 16.35
C VAL A 44 -5.24 3.86 17.58
N ALA A 45 -6.41 4.42 17.92
CA ALA A 45 -6.57 5.28 19.08
C ALA A 45 -6.30 4.52 20.38
N ALA A 46 -6.77 3.27 20.50
CA ALA A 46 -6.51 2.41 21.66
C ALA A 46 -5.01 2.09 21.81
N PHE A 47 -4.33 1.80 20.69
CA PHE A 47 -2.88 1.57 20.68
C PHE A 47 -2.10 2.81 21.16
N VAL A 48 -2.43 4.00 20.66
CA VAL A 48 -1.79 5.26 21.05
C VAL A 48 -2.03 5.55 22.53
N ALA A 49 -3.29 5.43 22.99
CA ALA A 49 -3.64 5.64 24.40
C ALA A 49 -2.94 4.64 25.35
N MET A 50 -2.80 3.37 24.93
CA MET A 50 -2.07 2.35 25.68
C MET A 50 -0.58 2.71 25.78
N ARG A 51 0.04 3.12 24.65
CA ARG A 51 1.42 3.58 24.61
C ARG A 51 1.66 4.77 25.55
N GLU A 52 0.75 5.76 25.54
CA GLU A 52 0.86 6.95 26.40
C GLU A 52 0.74 6.59 27.89
N ARG A 53 -0.20 5.69 28.26
CA ARG A 53 -0.32 5.20 29.65
C ARG A 53 0.95 4.50 30.12
N PHE A 54 1.49 3.59 29.32
CA PHE A 54 2.75 2.92 29.66
C PHE A 54 3.93 3.88 29.74
N ALA A 55 3.97 4.90 28.86
CA ALA A 55 4.96 5.96 28.91
C ALA A 55 4.89 6.77 30.23
N ALA A 56 3.68 6.97 30.76
CA ALA A 56 3.48 7.60 32.06
C ALA A 56 3.73 6.65 33.26
N GLY A 57 4.08 5.38 33.02
CA GLY A 57 4.26 4.38 34.05
C GLY A 57 2.96 3.82 34.64
N GLU A 58 1.84 4.08 33.96
CA GLU A 58 0.51 3.65 34.41
C GLU A 58 0.13 2.30 33.79
N GLY A 59 -0.67 1.52 34.51
CA GLY A 59 -1.24 0.26 34.02
C GLY A 59 -0.32 -0.96 34.11
N LEU A 60 0.82 -0.85 34.78
CA LEU A 60 1.68 -1.99 35.08
C LEU A 60 1.06 -2.87 36.15
N PRO A 61 1.04 -4.22 35.97
CA PRO A 61 0.61 -5.12 37.04
C PRO A 61 1.49 -4.99 38.28
N ALA A 62 0.88 -4.86 39.47
CA ALA A 62 1.59 -4.70 40.73
C ALA A 62 2.61 -5.84 40.97
N ALA A 63 2.33 -7.06 40.51
CA ALA A 63 3.22 -8.21 40.61
C ALA A 63 4.55 -8.03 39.85
N LEU A 64 4.58 -7.20 38.81
CA LEU A 64 5.74 -6.95 37.97
C LEU A 64 6.51 -5.69 38.37
N ALA A 65 5.96 -4.88 39.31
CA ALA A 65 6.58 -3.62 39.72
C ALA A 65 7.99 -3.77 40.35
N HIS A 66 8.30 -4.96 40.85
CA HIS A 66 9.58 -5.27 41.48
C HIS A 66 10.67 -5.81 40.53
N SER A 67 10.32 -6.02 39.25
CA SER A 67 11.26 -6.53 38.23
C SER A 67 11.24 -5.67 36.98
N ALA A 68 12.23 -4.84 36.79
CA ALA A 68 12.35 -3.95 35.62
C ALA A 68 12.37 -4.74 34.30
N GLY A 69 13.03 -5.91 34.27
CA GLY A 69 13.08 -6.75 33.07
C GLY A 69 11.72 -7.35 32.73
N ALA A 70 11.02 -7.92 33.73
CA ALA A 70 9.70 -8.50 33.51
C ALA A 70 8.66 -7.45 33.14
N SER A 71 8.71 -6.26 33.75
CA SER A 71 7.83 -5.14 33.38
C SER A 71 8.02 -4.70 31.94
N ARG A 72 9.27 -4.58 31.50
CA ARG A 72 9.60 -4.23 30.10
C ARG A 72 9.09 -5.26 29.11
N GLN A 73 9.34 -6.54 29.39
CA GLN A 73 8.88 -7.61 28.51
C GLN A 73 7.35 -7.61 28.41
N TRP A 74 6.66 -7.49 29.53
CA TRP A 74 5.20 -7.46 29.56
C TRP A 74 4.63 -6.26 28.75
N VAL A 75 5.20 -5.05 28.93
CA VAL A 75 4.79 -3.86 28.17
C VAL A 75 5.05 -4.05 26.67
N SER A 76 6.18 -4.63 26.31
CA SER A 76 6.52 -4.92 24.91
C SER A 76 5.54 -5.91 24.28
N ASP A 77 5.20 -6.99 25.00
CA ASP A 77 4.26 -8.01 24.53
C ASP A 77 2.85 -7.47 24.37
N GLU A 78 2.39 -6.65 25.33
CA GLU A 78 1.06 -6.02 25.29
C GLU A 78 0.95 -5.03 24.12
N LEU A 79 1.96 -4.19 23.93
CA LEU A 79 2.00 -3.27 22.79
C LEU A 79 2.17 -3.99 21.45
N ALA A 80 2.94 -5.07 21.41
CA ALA A 80 3.04 -5.90 20.20
C ALA A 80 1.70 -6.56 19.86
N HIS A 81 0.94 -7.01 20.87
CA HIS A 81 -0.41 -7.55 20.67
C HIS A 81 -1.38 -6.49 20.16
N ALA A 82 -1.40 -5.32 20.79
CA ALA A 82 -2.22 -4.20 20.34
C ALA A 82 -1.84 -3.74 18.92
N ALA A 83 -0.54 -3.70 18.58
CA ALA A 83 -0.07 -3.39 17.25
C ALA A 83 -0.53 -4.40 16.20
N ARG A 84 -0.54 -5.70 16.50
CA ARG A 84 -1.11 -6.73 15.61
C ARG A 84 -2.59 -6.49 15.36
N THR A 85 -3.36 -6.16 16.39
CA THR A 85 -4.79 -5.82 16.27
C THR A 85 -5.00 -4.63 15.32
N VAL A 86 -4.14 -3.61 15.37
CA VAL A 86 -4.18 -2.47 14.44
C VAL A 86 -3.90 -2.93 13.00
N VAL A 87 -2.87 -3.77 12.80
CA VAL A 87 -2.53 -4.29 11.48
C VAL A 87 -3.68 -5.14 10.90
N ASP A 88 -4.27 -6.02 11.71
CA ASP A 88 -5.38 -6.89 11.30
C ASP A 88 -6.64 -6.08 10.97
N SER A 89 -6.97 -5.07 11.78
CA SER A 89 -8.08 -4.15 11.49
C SER A 89 -7.85 -3.34 10.21
N GLY A 90 -6.60 -2.96 9.92
CA GLY A 90 -6.21 -2.32 8.66
C GLY A 90 -6.39 -3.24 7.45
N HIS A 91 -6.08 -4.52 7.57
CA HIS A 91 -6.36 -5.52 6.53
C HIS A 91 -7.87 -5.68 6.28
N ALA A 92 -8.67 -5.74 7.35
CA ALA A 92 -10.13 -5.78 7.23
C ALA A 92 -10.69 -4.53 6.54
N GLU A 93 -10.24 -3.33 6.92
CA GLU A 93 -10.61 -2.07 6.22
C GLU A 93 -10.25 -2.13 4.74
N SER A 94 -9.07 -2.66 4.40
CA SER A 94 -8.61 -2.79 3.01
C SER A 94 -9.52 -3.68 2.17
N THR A 95 -10.02 -4.80 2.70
CA THR A 95 -10.92 -5.72 1.98
C THR A 95 -12.26 -5.07 1.71
N VAL A 96 -12.88 -4.49 2.74
CA VAL A 96 -14.17 -3.79 2.62
C VAL A 96 -14.08 -2.56 1.71
N TRP A 97 -12.95 -1.83 1.74
CA TRP A 97 -12.70 -0.72 0.83
C TRP A 97 -12.69 -1.18 -0.64
N ARG A 98 -12.06 -2.32 -0.95
CA ARG A 98 -12.01 -2.87 -2.30
C ARG A 98 -13.39 -3.19 -2.85
N ASP A 99 -14.28 -3.72 -2.03
CA ASP A 99 -15.67 -4.00 -2.40
C ASP A 99 -16.48 -2.72 -2.68
N ALA A 100 -16.18 -1.63 -1.98
CA ALA A 100 -16.83 -0.35 -2.23
C ALA A 100 -16.29 0.35 -3.50
N VAL A 101 -15.00 0.20 -3.79
CA VAL A 101 -14.33 0.87 -4.91
C VAL A 101 -14.82 0.35 -6.26
N TRP A 102 -15.09 -0.95 -6.37
CA TRP A 102 -15.56 -1.50 -7.64
C TRP A 102 -16.86 -0.83 -8.09
N ARG A 103 -17.82 -0.58 -7.19
CA ARG A 103 -19.07 0.14 -7.51
C ARG A 103 -18.82 1.59 -7.91
N ARG A 104 -17.92 2.28 -7.18
CA ARG A 104 -17.57 3.67 -7.50
C ARG A 104 -16.86 3.81 -8.85
N THR A 105 -15.96 2.89 -9.18
CA THR A 105 -15.29 2.90 -10.48
C THR A 105 -16.26 2.68 -11.62
N LEU A 106 -17.26 1.80 -11.47
CA LEU A 106 -18.33 1.63 -12.46
C LEU A 106 -19.17 2.90 -12.61
N LEU A 107 -19.54 3.57 -11.51
CA LEU A 107 -20.24 4.84 -11.57
C LEU A 107 -19.46 5.91 -12.32
N VAL A 108 -18.13 5.97 -12.10
CA VAL A 108 -17.26 6.92 -12.82
C VAL A 108 -17.18 6.58 -14.30
N VAL A 109 -17.01 5.31 -14.67
CA VAL A 109 -16.94 4.86 -16.06
C VAL A 109 -18.24 5.20 -16.80
N TRP A 110 -19.39 4.78 -16.27
CA TRP A 110 -20.68 5.04 -16.91
C TRP A 110 -21.13 6.50 -16.81
N GLY A 111 -20.71 7.20 -15.75
CA GLY A 111 -20.88 8.66 -15.64
C GLY A 111 -20.11 9.42 -16.72
N ALA A 112 -18.89 8.99 -17.04
CA ALA A 112 -18.09 9.56 -18.13
C ALA A 112 -18.72 9.30 -19.50
N VAL A 113 -19.24 8.08 -19.75
CA VAL A 113 -19.98 7.75 -20.97
C VAL A 113 -21.25 8.58 -21.07
N GLY A 114 -22.01 8.75 -19.99
CA GLY A 114 -23.19 9.58 -19.94
C GLY A 114 -22.88 11.08 -20.18
N ALA A 115 -21.81 11.58 -19.57
CA ALA A 115 -21.35 12.96 -19.79
C ALA A 115 -20.92 13.21 -21.26
N LEU A 116 -20.24 12.22 -21.87
CA LEU A 116 -19.90 12.28 -23.28
C LEU A 116 -21.16 12.33 -24.15
N LEU A 117 -22.17 11.49 -23.87
CA LEU A 117 -23.46 11.48 -24.57
C LEU A 117 -24.15 12.83 -24.46
N ILE A 118 -24.28 13.38 -23.25
CA ILE A 118 -24.91 14.68 -23.01
C ILE A 118 -24.15 15.80 -23.74
N GLY A 119 -22.82 15.80 -23.66
CA GLY A 119 -21.99 16.78 -24.36
C GLY A 119 -22.15 16.73 -25.89
N GLN A 120 -22.20 15.52 -26.44
CA GLN A 120 -22.43 15.34 -27.89
C GLN A 120 -23.84 15.73 -28.31
N LEU A 121 -24.87 15.41 -27.52
CA LEU A 121 -26.24 15.87 -27.78
C LEU A 121 -26.36 17.39 -27.74
N ALA A 122 -25.81 18.02 -26.70
CA ALA A 122 -25.83 19.48 -26.57
C ALA A 122 -25.15 20.19 -27.75
N THR A 123 -23.99 19.68 -28.18
CA THR A 123 -23.28 20.27 -29.35
C THR A 123 -23.91 19.89 -30.71
N ALA A 124 -24.73 18.85 -30.76
CA ALA A 124 -25.46 18.47 -31.98
C ALA A 124 -26.62 19.43 -32.32
N ILE A 125 -27.18 20.14 -31.32
CA ILE A 125 -28.30 21.05 -31.52
C ILE A 125 -27.94 22.13 -32.55
N GLY A 126 -26.71 22.64 -32.57
CA GLY A 126 -26.27 23.67 -33.52
C GLY A 126 -25.56 23.17 -34.77
N ALA A 127 -24.89 22.01 -34.69
CA ALA A 127 -23.98 21.52 -35.74
C ALA A 127 -24.49 20.23 -36.44
N GLY A 128 -25.62 19.69 -36.02
CA GLY A 128 -26.15 18.42 -36.55
C GLY A 128 -25.41 17.19 -36.01
N TRP A 129 -25.96 16.01 -36.28
CA TRP A 129 -25.38 14.72 -35.90
C TRP A 129 -24.42 14.24 -36.99
N SER A 130 -23.21 13.82 -36.61
CA SER A 130 -22.18 13.32 -37.55
C SER A 130 -21.81 11.86 -37.27
N VAL A 131 -21.24 11.19 -38.29
CA VAL A 131 -20.74 9.83 -38.18
C VAL A 131 -19.66 9.74 -37.06
N ALA A 132 -18.77 10.72 -36.97
CA ALA A 132 -17.75 10.78 -35.94
C ALA A 132 -18.34 10.80 -34.50
N ARG A 133 -19.50 11.42 -34.29
CA ARG A 133 -20.20 11.38 -33.00
C ARG A 133 -20.74 9.99 -32.69
N THR A 134 -21.34 9.32 -33.68
CA THR A 134 -21.77 7.92 -33.53
C THR A 134 -20.57 7.03 -33.22
N ALA A 135 -19.49 7.17 -33.94
CA ALA A 135 -18.26 6.41 -33.73
C ALA A 135 -17.68 6.64 -32.30
N GLY A 136 -17.58 7.89 -31.85
CA GLY A 136 -17.12 8.23 -30.52
C GLY A 136 -17.99 7.63 -29.39
N LEU A 137 -19.34 7.70 -29.53
CA LEU A 137 -20.25 7.11 -28.55
C LEU A 137 -20.17 5.58 -28.53
N THR A 138 -20.14 4.95 -29.70
CA THR A 138 -20.01 3.49 -29.79
C THR A 138 -18.70 3.02 -29.19
N ALA A 139 -17.59 3.70 -29.50
CA ALA A 139 -16.29 3.43 -28.89
C ALA A 139 -16.31 3.59 -27.36
N ALA A 140 -17.00 4.63 -26.85
CA ALA A 140 -17.15 4.86 -25.42
C ALA A 140 -17.97 3.75 -24.74
N LEU A 141 -19.06 3.29 -25.36
CA LEU A 141 -19.88 2.18 -24.87
C LEU A 141 -19.07 0.87 -24.83
N VAL A 142 -18.34 0.55 -25.89
CA VAL A 142 -17.49 -0.66 -25.96
C VAL A 142 -16.38 -0.57 -24.92
N THR A 143 -15.72 0.56 -24.79
CA THR A 143 -14.67 0.78 -23.78
C THR A 143 -15.24 0.66 -22.36
N GLY A 144 -16.41 1.26 -22.10
CA GLY A 144 -17.12 1.14 -20.83
C GLY A 144 -17.50 -0.31 -20.49
N ALA A 145 -17.96 -1.07 -21.50
CA ALA A 145 -18.25 -2.49 -21.35
C ALA A 145 -17.00 -3.32 -21.03
N LEU A 146 -15.87 -3.08 -21.71
CA LEU A 146 -14.58 -3.74 -21.43
C LEU A 146 -14.07 -3.43 -20.04
N LEU A 147 -14.15 -2.16 -19.60
CA LEU A 147 -13.77 -1.76 -18.24
C LEU A 147 -14.71 -2.40 -17.20
N THR A 148 -15.99 -2.53 -17.51
CA THR A 148 -16.97 -3.24 -16.64
C THR A 148 -16.65 -4.71 -16.54
N LEU A 149 -16.29 -5.35 -17.66
CA LEU A 149 -15.84 -6.75 -17.68
C LEU A 149 -14.57 -6.93 -16.85
N THR A 150 -13.58 -6.05 -17.04
CA THR A 150 -12.35 -6.04 -16.23
C THR A 150 -12.65 -5.86 -14.74
N ALA A 151 -13.55 -4.94 -14.40
CA ALA A 151 -13.98 -4.73 -13.03
C ALA A 151 -14.65 -5.96 -12.42
N ARG A 152 -15.45 -6.68 -13.21
CA ARG A 152 -16.13 -7.91 -12.77
C ARG A 152 -15.16 -9.08 -12.58
N LEU A 153 -14.21 -9.25 -13.51
CA LEU A 153 -13.18 -10.30 -13.42
C LEU A 153 -12.25 -10.09 -12.21
N HIS A 154 -12.01 -8.83 -11.82
CA HIS A 154 -11.14 -8.47 -10.71
C HIS A 154 -11.92 -7.97 -9.48
N TYR A 155 -13.16 -8.44 -9.30
CA TYR A 155 -14.04 -8.00 -8.21
C TYR A 155 -13.35 -8.03 -6.84
N ALA A 156 -12.74 -9.16 -6.47
CA ALA A 156 -12.04 -9.34 -5.19
C ALA A 156 -10.76 -8.48 -5.04
N GLY A 157 -10.22 -7.97 -6.16
CA GLY A 157 -9.00 -7.16 -6.20
C GLY A 157 -9.21 -5.65 -6.15
N GLY A 158 -10.47 -5.17 -6.18
CA GLY A 158 -10.80 -3.73 -6.26
C GLY A 158 -11.32 -3.27 -7.63
N GLY A 159 -11.84 -4.21 -8.43
CA GLY A 159 -12.52 -3.94 -9.69
C GLY A 159 -11.57 -3.45 -10.79
N ALA A 160 -11.97 -2.39 -11.53
CA ALA A 160 -11.19 -1.86 -12.64
C ALA A 160 -9.82 -1.29 -12.21
N LEU A 161 -9.65 -0.93 -10.93
CA LEU A 161 -8.36 -0.46 -10.40
C LEU A 161 -7.40 -1.57 -10.02
N ALA A 162 -7.87 -2.83 -9.92
CA ALA A 162 -7.04 -3.96 -9.49
C ALA A 162 -5.73 -4.12 -10.28
N PRO A 163 -5.71 -4.01 -11.63
CA PRO A 163 -4.47 -4.10 -12.41
C PRO A 163 -3.48 -2.99 -12.12
N LEU A 164 -3.95 -1.84 -11.60
CA LEU A 164 -3.16 -0.65 -11.32
C LEU A 164 -2.52 -0.67 -9.92
N VAL A 165 -3.04 -1.54 -9.03
CA VAL A 165 -2.57 -1.67 -7.64
C VAL A 165 -1.42 -2.66 -7.58
N GLY A 166 -0.36 -2.30 -6.85
CA GLY A 166 0.80 -3.16 -6.57
C GLY A 166 0.52 -4.20 -5.48
N GLU A 167 1.48 -5.10 -5.26
CA GLU A 167 1.42 -6.11 -4.20
C GLU A 167 1.44 -5.49 -2.79
N ASP A 168 2.01 -4.30 -2.68
CA ASP A 168 2.06 -3.45 -1.48
C ASP A 168 0.77 -2.66 -1.23
N ASN A 169 -0.31 -2.94 -1.98
CA ASN A 169 -1.61 -2.26 -1.91
C ASN A 169 -1.51 -0.74 -2.14
N ARG A 170 -0.56 -0.29 -2.97
CA ARG A 170 -0.41 1.11 -3.44
C ARG A 170 -0.70 1.20 -4.92
N MET A 171 -1.12 2.37 -5.41
CA MET A 171 -1.27 2.60 -6.85
C MET A 171 0.11 2.68 -7.51
N SER A 172 0.29 1.90 -8.58
CA SER A 172 1.53 1.88 -9.35
C SER A 172 1.50 2.96 -10.44
N THR A 173 2.41 3.92 -10.37
CA THR A 173 2.55 5.03 -11.34
C THR A 173 2.75 4.51 -12.76
N SER A 174 3.67 3.56 -12.96
CA SER A 174 3.95 3.01 -14.28
C SER A 174 2.79 2.23 -14.89
N ARG A 175 2.08 1.40 -14.08
CA ARG A 175 0.90 0.67 -14.56
C ARG A 175 -0.27 1.61 -14.88
N SER A 176 -0.46 2.65 -14.08
CA SER A 176 -1.54 3.63 -14.29
C SER A 176 -1.34 4.41 -15.57
N LEU A 177 -0.12 4.87 -15.85
CA LEU A 177 0.19 5.58 -17.09
C LEU A 177 0.15 4.64 -18.31
N ALA A 178 0.69 3.41 -18.21
CA ALA A 178 0.58 2.43 -19.28
C ALA A 178 -0.90 2.12 -19.60
N ALA A 179 -1.74 1.94 -18.59
CA ALA A 179 -3.17 1.71 -18.79
C ALA A 179 -3.86 2.93 -19.44
N ALA A 180 -3.50 4.16 -19.04
CA ALA A 180 -4.06 5.37 -19.64
C ALA A 180 -3.71 5.49 -21.14
N TRP A 181 -2.45 5.22 -21.51
CA TRP A 181 -2.03 5.21 -22.92
C TRP A 181 -2.68 4.09 -23.73
N LEU A 182 -2.75 2.88 -23.18
CA LEU A 182 -3.46 1.76 -23.82
C LEU A 182 -4.93 2.07 -24.01
N LEU A 183 -5.58 2.63 -22.99
CA LEU A 183 -6.99 3.02 -23.06
C LEU A 183 -7.24 4.04 -24.17
N LEU A 184 -6.39 5.08 -24.28
CA LEU A 184 -6.48 6.07 -25.35
C LEU A 184 -6.25 5.44 -26.72
N ALA A 185 -5.23 4.59 -26.88
CA ALA A 185 -4.94 3.91 -28.14
C ALA A 185 -6.08 2.99 -28.58
N VAL A 186 -6.58 2.15 -27.66
CA VAL A 186 -7.70 1.22 -27.93
C VAL A 186 -8.98 2.00 -28.25
N PHE A 187 -9.29 3.05 -27.51
CA PHE A 187 -10.42 3.92 -27.79
C PHE A 187 -10.33 4.55 -29.17
N SER A 188 -9.14 5.08 -29.56
CA SER A 188 -8.92 5.66 -30.87
C SER A 188 -9.12 4.64 -32.00
N VAL A 189 -8.63 3.40 -31.81
CA VAL A 189 -8.82 2.32 -32.78
C VAL A 189 -10.30 1.93 -32.90
N PHE A 190 -11.06 1.91 -31.79
CA PHE A 190 -12.51 1.66 -31.85
C PHE A 190 -13.26 2.76 -32.60
N VAL A 191 -12.90 4.03 -32.39
CA VAL A 191 -13.50 5.13 -33.15
C VAL A 191 -13.28 4.91 -34.65
N LEU A 192 -12.05 4.64 -35.07
CA LEU A 192 -11.70 4.39 -36.49
C LEU A 192 -12.39 3.15 -37.04
N ALA A 193 -12.50 2.07 -36.26
CA ALA A 193 -13.19 0.84 -36.69
C ALA A 193 -14.68 1.08 -36.96
N VAL A 194 -15.35 1.86 -36.12
CA VAL A 194 -16.75 2.23 -36.31
C VAL A 194 -16.92 3.17 -37.51
N GLU A 195 -16.05 4.17 -37.68
CA GLU A 195 -16.07 5.05 -38.85
C GLU A 195 -15.89 4.26 -40.16
N LEU A 196 -14.94 3.32 -40.18
CA LEU A 196 -14.70 2.45 -41.32
C LEU A 196 -15.92 1.58 -41.67
N ALA A 197 -16.67 1.12 -40.64
CA ALA A 197 -17.86 0.32 -40.83
C ALA A 197 -19.06 1.12 -41.36
N VAL A 198 -19.20 2.40 -40.92
CA VAL A 198 -20.38 3.24 -41.18
C VAL A 198 -20.21 4.10 -42.43
N ALA A 199 -18.96 4.50 -42.78
CA ALA A 199 -18.65 5.39 -43.89
C ALA A 199 -17.83 4.69 -45.01
N PRO A 200 -18.43 3.81 -45.80
CA PRO A 200 -17.69 3.02 -46.80
C PRO A 200 -17.08 3.86 -47.93
N GLY A 201 -17.51 5.10 -48.15
CA GLY A 201 -16.94 6.03 -49.14
C GLY A 201 -15.57 6.64 -48.74
N ASP A 202 -15.24 6.64 -47.45
CA ASP A 202 -14.01 7.24 -46.91
C ASP A 202 -12.95 6.21 -46.52
N ARG A 203 -13.06 4.97 -46.96
CA ARG A 203 -12.19 3.85 -46.55
C ARG A 203 -10.72 4.12 -46.73
N ASP A 204 -10.31 4.67 -47.86
CA ASP A 204 -8.91 4.97 -48.18
C ASP A 204 -8.34 6.06 -47.25
N ARG A 205 -9.15 7.05 -46.90
CA ARG A 205 -8.79 8.10 -45.95
C ARG A 205 -8.60 7.56 -44.54
N ILE A 206 -9.52 6.70 -44.09
CA ILE A 206 -9.48 6.09 -42.74
C ILE A 206 -8.32 5.06 -42.67
N ALA A 207 -8.14 4.24 -43.71
CA ALA A 207 -7.01 3.32 -43.80
C ALA A 207 -5.65 4.06 -43.79
N GLY A 208 -5.56 5.22 -44.49
CA GLY A 208 -4.42 6.10 -44.39
C GLY A 208 -4.17 6.66 -42.98
N GLY A 209 -5.26 6.91 -42.21
CA GLY A 209 -5.20 7.36 -40.81
C GLY A 209 -4.64 6.32 -39.84
N LEU A 210 -4.69 5.03 -40.18
CA LEU A 210 -4.07 3.93 -39.46
C LEU A 210 -2.61 3.69 -39.85
N SER A 211 -2.07 4.45 -40.81
CA SER A 211 -0.70 4.25 -41.26
C SER A 211 0.31 4.50 -40.15
N LEU A 212 1.40 3.72 -40.14
CA LEU A 212 2.48 3.87 -39.19
C LEU A 212 3.10 5.27 -39.18
N GLY A 213 3.09 5.98 -40.33
CA GLY A 213 3.59 7.34 -40.44
C GLY A 213 2.90 8.31 -39.48
N HIS A 214 1.56 8.20 -39.35
CA HIS A 214 0.78 9.05 -38.43
C HIS A 214 0.71 8.50 -37.01
N ALA A 215 0.67 7.19 -36.86
CA ALA A 215 0.52 6.53 -35.56
C ALA A 215 1.82 6.35 -34.77
N ALA A 216 2.98 6.56 -35.42
CA ALA A 216 4.29 6.19 -34.85
C ALA A 216 4.51 6.81 -33.46
N GLY A 217 4.21 8.08 -33.25
CA GLY A 217 4.40 8.75 -31.97
C GLY A 217 3.53 8.18 -30.85
N LEU A 218 2.23 7.96 -31.10
CA LEU A 218 1.30 7.37 -30.14
C LEU A 218 1.71 5.95 -29.78
N LEU A 219 1.98 5.12 -30.78
CA LEU A 219 2.35 3.72 -30.57
C LEU A 219 3.69 3.60 -29.84
N THR A 220 4.65 4.46 -30.16
CA THR A 220 5.96 4.50 -29.46
C THR A 220 5.77 4.83 -27.99
N VAL A 221 5.00 5.87 -27.65
CA VAL A 221 4.80 6.24 -26.24
C VAL A 221 3.97 5.18 -25.49
N ALA A 222 2.95 4.61 -26.12
CA ALA A 222 2.18 3.52 -25.51
C ALA A 222 3.05 2.28 -25.26
N ALA A 223 3.86 1.85 -26.24
CA ALA A 223 4.78 0.73 -26.08
C ALA A 223 5.85 1.01 -25.02
N LEU A 224 6.42 2.21 -25.03
CA LEU A 224 7.42 2.64 -24.05
C LEU A 224 6.90 2.63 -22.63
N THR A 225 5.67 3.11 -22.40
CA THR A 225 5.06 3.11 -21.07
C THR A 225 4.72 1.68 -20.59
N CYS A 226 4.28 0.80 -21.48
CA CYS A 226 4.10 -0.62 -21.19
C CYS A 226 5.42 -1.29 -20.81
N LEU A 227 6.49 -1.03 -21.58
CA LEU A 227 7.83 -1.53 -21.29
C LEU A 227 8.33 -0.99 -19.95
N ALA A 228 8.13 0.31 -19.68
CA ALA A 228 8.48 0.93 -18.41
C ALA A 228 7.77 0.27 -17.21
N ALA A 229 6.49 -0.09 -17.37
CA ALA A 229 5.74 -0.78 -16.33
C ALA A 229 6.30 -2.18 -16.03
N VAL A 230 6.71 -2.91 -17.07
CA VAL A 230 7.35 -4.24 -16.93
C VAL A 230 8.74 -4.09 -16.28
N LEU A 231 9.57 -3.19 -16.79
CA LEU A 231 10.92 -2.98 -16.28
C LEU A 231 10.91 -2.48 -14.84
N ALA A 232 10.06 -1.52 -14.48
CA ALA A 232 9.90 -1.05 -13.11
C ALA A 232 9.52 -2.20 -12.17
N ARG A 233 8.57 -3.07 -12.58
CA ARG A 233 8.20 -4.26 -11.80
C ARG A 233 9.38 -5.21 -11.61
N LEU A 234 10.15 -5.48 -12.66
CA LEU A 234 11.32 -6.37 -12.58
C LEU A 234 12.40 -5.79 -11.67
N VAL A 235 12.71 -4.49 -11.80
CA VAL A 235 13.69 -3.79 -10.94
C VAL A 235 13.26 -3.85 -9.48
N VAL A 236 12.02 -3.45 -9.18
CA VAL A 236 11.48 -3.46 -7.82
C VAL A 236 11.47 -4.87 -7.24
N ALA A 237 11.01 -5.89 -8.00
CA ALA A 237 11.00 -7.27 -7.53
C ALA A 237 12.41 -7.82 -7.28
N ALA A 238 13.40 -7.47 -8.11
CA ALA A 238 14.79 -7.86 -7.90
C ALA A 238 15.38 -7.20 -6.65
N ARG A 239 15.07 -5.93 -6.39
CA ARG A 239 15.54 -5.20 -5.21
C ARG A 239 14.90 -5.66 -3.91
N VAL A 240 13.60 -6.01 -3.93
CA VAL A 240 12.93 -6.61 -2.77
C VAL A 240 13.53 -7.99 -2.47
N ARG A 241 13.72 -8.85 -3.50
CA ARG A 241 14.35 -10.17 -3.31
C ARG A 241 15.79 -10.10 -2.79
N SER A 242 16.55 -9.08 -3.20
CA SER A 242 17.91 -8.84 -2.70
C SER A 242 17.94 -8.06 -1.37
N GLN A 243 16.79 -7.82 -0.76
CA GLN A 243 16.62 -7.08 0.50
C GLN A 243 17.16 -5.64 0.46
N ARG A 244 17.32 -5.07 -0.75
CA ARG A 244 17.75 -3.68 -0.96
C ARG A 244 16.60 -2.68 -0.97
N LEU A 245 15.36 -3.17 -1.07
CA LEU A 245 14.16 -2.36 -1.00
C LEU A 245 13.19 -3.00 -0.02
N GLN A 246 12.80 -2.24 0.99
CA GLN A 246 11.84 -2.67 2.00
C GLN A 246 10.46 -2.10 1.66
N LYS A 247 9.44 -2.96 1.61
CA LYS A 247 8.06 -2.54 1.34
C LYS A 247 7.12 -2.97 2.44
N ILE A 248 6.29 -2.04 2.89
CA ILE A 248 5.18 -2.30 3.79
C ILE A 248 3.88 -2.12 3.04
N ARG A 249 2.96 -3.05 3.26
CA ARG A 249 1.64 -3.01 2.66
C ARG A 249 0.83 -1.83 3.20
N ALA A 250 0.34 -0.98 2.30
CA ALA A 250 -0.55 0.11 2.66
C ALA A 250 -1.95 -0.42 3.03
N VAL A 251 -2.64 0.26 3.94
CA VAL A 251 -4.03 -0.07 4.32
C VAL A 251 -4.96 0.05 3.11
N ARG A 252 -4.75 1.06 2.28
CA ARG A 252 -5.54 1.29 1.05
C ARG A 252 -4.73 2.05 0.02
N PRO A 253 -4.97 1.81 -1.30
CA PRO A 253 -4.37 2.60 -2.36
C PRO A 253 -4.93 4.04 -2.34
N ARG A 254 -4.06 5.00 -2.66
CA ARG A 254 -4.38 6.43 -2.74
C ARG A 254 -3.89 6.99 -4.06
N ALA A 255 -4.60 8.01 -4.59
CA ALA A 255 -4.13 8.72 -5.79
C ALA A 255 -2.76 9.40 -5.56
N ALA A 256 -2.46 9.82 -4.33
CA ALA A 256 -1.16 10.37 -3.96
C ALA A 256 0.01 9.39 -4.18
N ASP A 257 -0.25 8.07 -4.16
CA ASP A 257 0.78 7.06 -4.42
C ASP A 257 1.41 7.20 -5.81
N LEU A 258 0.69 7.83 -6.77
CA LEU A 258 1.22 8.10 -8.12
C LEU A 258 2.35 9.14 -8.14
N LEU A 259 2.49 9.92 -7.08
CA LEU A 259 3.47 11.01 -6.97
C LEU A 259 4.55 10.73 -5.91
N THR A 260 4.53 9.52 -5.35
CA THR A 260 5.44 9.11 -4.28
C THR A 260 6.35 7.97 -4.72
N ASP A 261 7.51 7.88 -4.07
CA ASP A 261 8.42 6.73 -4.18
C ASP A 261 7.80 5.47 -3.56
N ASP A 262 8.48 4.34 -3.68
CA ASP A 262 8.06 3.07 -3.08
C ASP A 262 8.03 3.13 -1.53
N ALA A 263 8.64 4.15 -0.94
CA ALA A 263 8.63 4.46 0.47
C ALA A 263 7.45 5.34 0.91
N GLY A 264 6.67 5.88 -0.03
CA GLY A 264 5.57 6.81 0.23
C GLY A 264 6.00 8.26 0.48
N ARG A 265 7.26 8.62 0.14
CA ARG A 265 7.76 10.00 0.17
C ARG A 265 7.60 10.65 -1.19
N GLY A 266 7.44 11.97 -1.24
CA GLY A 266 7.39 12.69 -2.52
C GLY A 266 8.63 12.41 -3.38
N SER A 267 8.42 11.95 -4.61
CA SER A 267 9.48 11.57 -5.54
C SER A 267 9.44 12.48 -6.76
N PHE A 268 10.53 13.19 -7.03
CA PHE A 268 10.65 14.00 -8.24
C PHE A 268 10.56 13.15 -9.51
N ALA A 269 11.14 11.95 -9.50
CA ALA A 269 11.10 11.03 -10.63
C ALA A 269 9.68 10.57 -10.98
N ASP A 270 8.85 10.28 -9.96
CA ASP A 270 7.44 9.90 -10.15
C ASP A 270 6.61 11.11 -10.59
N VAL A 271 6.79 12.27 -9.96
CA VAL A 271 6.05 13.51 -10.29
C VAL A 271 6.31 13.93 -11.73
N GLN A 272 7.59 14.04 -12.17
CA GLN A 272 7.90 14.43 -13.54
C GLN A 272 7.36 13.42 -14.55
N TYR A 273 7.41 12.12 -14.24
CA TYR A 273 6.88 11.06 -15.10
C TYR A 273 5.37 11.23 -15.30
N VAL A 274 4.62 11.46 -14.20
CA VAL A 274 3.17 11.70 -14.27
C VAL A 274 2.86 12.99 -15.05
N VAL A 275 3.53 14.09 -14.76
CA VAL A 275 3.25 15.39 -15.38
C VAL A 275 3.53 15.36 -16.89
N VAL A 276 4.68 14.85 -17.32
CA VAL A 276 5.04 14.77 -18.75
C VAL A 276 4.02 13.93 -19.51
N HIS A 277 3.69 12.74 -18.98
CA HIS A 277 2.74 11.86 -19.65
C HIS A 277 1.29 12.39 -19.58
N ALA A 278 0.88 13.08 -18.52
CA ALA A 278 -0.43 13.70 -18.43
C ALA A 278 -0.60 14.80 -19.51
N VAL A 279 0.41 15.66 -19.70
CA VAL A 279 0.42 16.68 -20.76
C VAL A 279 0.34 16.03 -22.14
N ALA A 280 1.13 14.99 -22.38
CA ALA A 280 1.11 14.28 -23.65
C ALA A 280 -0.22 13.55 -23.91
N LEU A 281 -0.84 12.95 -22.88
CA LEU A 281 -2.17 12.34 -22.97
C LEU A 281 -3.26 13.37 -23.28
N VAL A 282 -3.25 14.52 -22.61
CA VAL A 282 -4.19 15.62 -22.90
C VAL A 282 -4.02 16.10 -24.33
N PHE A 283 -2.78 16.30 -24.80
CA PHE A 283 -2.49 16.67 -26.18
C PHE A 283 -3.06 15.64 -27.17
N ALA A 284 -2.80 14.34 -26.93
CA ALA A 284 -3.32 13.28 -27.81
C ALA A 284 -4.86 13.22 -27.80
N ALA A 285 -5.50 13.38 -26.63
CA ALA A 285 -6.96 13.41 -26.52
C ALA A 285 -7.58 14.60 -27.29
N VAL A 286 -6.95 15.78 -27.21
CA VAL A 286 -7.40 16.98 -27.98
C VAL A 286 -7.24 16.74 -29.47
N ARG A 287 -6.13 16.10 -29.91
CA ARG A 287 -5.94 15.75 -31.33
C ARG A 287 -7.02 14.78 -31.80
N LEU A 288 -7.30 13.72 -31.02
CA LEU A 288 -8.35 12.76 -31.32
C LEU A 288 -9.74 13.43 -31.41
N ALA A 289 -10.05 14.35 -30.50
CA ALA A 289 -11.33 15.07 -30.53
C ALA A 289 -11.48 15.98 -31.75
N ARG A 290 -10.38 16.55 -32.27
CA ARG A 290 -10.38 17.41 -33.46
C ARG A 290 -10.37 16.64 -34.77
N GLU A 291 -9.71 15.50 -34.79
CA GLU A 291 -9.46 14.70 -36.00
C GLU A 291 -9.74 13.20 -35.73
N PRO A 292 -11.01 12.83 -35.50
CA PRO A 292 -11.39 11.47 -35.10
C PRO A 292 -11.12 10.39 -36.17
N TRP A 293 -10.97 10.81 -37.45
CA TRP A 293 -10.70 9.91 -38.59
C TRP A 293 -9.26 9.44 -38.72
N ARG A 294 -8.37 9.82 -37.79
CA ARG A 294 -6.98 9.35 -37.74
C ARG A 294 -6.49 9.19 -36.30
N LEU A 295 -5.49 8.34 -36.13
CA LEU A 295 -4.84 8.18 -34.83
C LEU A 295 -4.16 9.50 -34.40
N PRO A 296 -4.16 9.84 -33.12
CA PRO A 296 -3.50 11.06 -32.64
C PRO A 296 -2.02 11.07 -32.97
N GLU A 297 -1.60 12.04 -33.75
CA GLU A 297 -0.19 12.26 -34.07
C GLU A 297 0.47 13.04 -32.94
N LEU A 298 1.53 12.47 -32.36
CA LEU A 298 2.34 13.13 -31.33
C LEU A 298 3.57 13.75 -31.99
N PRO A 299 3.84 15.04 -31.74
CA PRO A 299 5.09 15.65 -32.16
C PRO A 299 6.30 14.93 -31.58
N TRP A 300 7.34 14.73 -32.38
CA TRP A 300 8.56 14.04 -31.93
C TRP A 300 9.21 14.68 -30.71
N GLY A 301 9.07 15.98 -30.49
CA GLY A 301 9.53 16.66 -29.27
C GLY A 301 8.84 16.12 -28.02
N LEU A 302 7.52 15.84 -28.06
CA LEU A 302 6.80 15.22 -26.93
C LEU A 302 7.19 13.75 -26.77
N VAL A 303 7.44 13.02 -27.87
CA VAL A 303 7.89 11.62 -27.81
C VAL A 303 9.27 11.55 -27.15
N LEU A 304 10.21 12.40 -27.54
CA LEU A 304 11.54 12.45 -26.92
C LEU A 304 11.45 12.84 -25.44
N LEU A 305 10.62 13.80 -25.09
CA LEU A 305 10.39 14.18 -23.69
C LEU A 305 9.84 13.01 -22.88
N ALA A 306 8.90 12.23 -23.45
CA ALA A 306 8.38 11.03 -22.84
C ALA A 306 9.46 9.95 -22.64
N VAL A 307 10.34 9.75 -23.63
CA VAL A 307 11.49 8.83 -23.53
C VAL A 307 12.42 9.22 -22.38
N VAL A 308 12.84 10.48 -22.33
CA VAL A 308 13.70 11.00 -21.24
C VAL A 308 13.02 10.83 -19.90
N SER A 309 11.72 11.11 -19.82
CA SER A 309 10.91 10.96 -18.61
C SER A 309 10.87 9.52 -18.11
N VAL A 310 10.68 8.54 -19.02
CA VAL A 310 10.74 7.10 -18.68
C VAL A 310 12.11 6.70 -18.16
N LEU A 311 13.18 7.14 -18.82
CA LEU A 311 14.56 6.81 -18.40
C LEU A 311 14.85 7.35 -17.00
N MET A 312 14.46 8.60 -16.72
CA MET A 312 14.61 9.20 -15.38
C MET A 312 13.78 8.47 -14.33
N TYR A 313 12.54 8.07 -14.66
CA TYR A 313 11.69 7.28 -13.79
C TYR A 313 12.33 5.92 -13.44
N LEU A 314 12.80 5.18 -14.45
CA LEU A 314 13.45 3.87 -14.24
C LEU A 314 14.76 4.00 -13.46
N ALA A 315 15.56 5.04 -13.73
CA ALA A 315 16.77 5.34 -12.97
C ALA A 315 16.45 5.65 -11.50
N GLY A 316 15.38 6.42 -11.23
CA GLY A 316 14.85 6.67 -9.89
C GLY A 316 14.50 5.37 -9.18
N LYS A 317 13.69 4.51 -9.82
CA LYS A 317 13.33 3.20 -9.27
C LYS A 317 14.53 2.28 -9.01
N TYR A 318 15.55 2.37 -9.83
CA TYR A 318 16.81 1.64 -9.61
C TYR A 318 17.63 2.22 -8.44
N ALA A 319 17.61 3.53 -8.22
CA ALA A 319 18.35 4.19 -7.15
C ALA A 319 17.65 4.10 -5.78
N GLU A 320 16.32 3.85 -5.75
CA GLU A 320 15.55 3.78 -4.51
C GLU A 320 16.00 2.64 -3.58
N GLY A 321 15.92 2.89 -2.27
CA GLY A 321 16.13 1.90 -1.21
C GLY A 321 17.58 1.72 -0.79
N GLY A 322 17.77 0.98 0.30
CA GLY A 322 19.03 0.57 0.89
C GLY A 322 18.84 -0.74 1.64
N ARG A 323 19.91 -1.54 1.74
CA ARG A 323 19.88 -2.73 2.58
C ARG A 323 19.98 -2.33 4.05
N PRO A 324 19.14 -2.87 4.95
CA PRO A 324 19.32 -2.63 6.37
C PRO A 324 20.66 -3.23 6.83
N THR A 325 21.39 -2.50 7.66
CA THR A 325 22.72 -2.92 8.11
C THR A 325 22.91 -2.65 9.59
N VAL A 326 23.54 -3.61 10.30
CA VAL A 326 24.08 -3.41 11.65
C VAL A 326 25.53 -2.96 11.51
N LEU A 327 25.86 -1.83 12.15
CA LEU A 327 27.20 -1.25 12.14
C LEU A 327 27.96 -1.55 13.43
N SER A 328 27.26 -1.54 14.58
CA SER A 328 27.85 -1.85 15.88
C SER A 328 26.80 -2.35 16.87
N VAL A 329 27.25 -3.12 17.83
CA VAL A 329 26.45 -3.55 19.00
C VAL A 329 27.26 -3.18 20.23
N VAL A 330 26.65 -2.43 21.15
CA VAL A 330 27.31 -1.90 22.35
C VAL A 330 26.44 -2.12 23.56
N ARG A 331 27.06 -2.30 24.73
CA ARG A 331 26.35 -2.41 26.01
C ARG A 331 25.82 -1.06 26.46
N VAL A 332 24.60 -1.03 26.99
CA VAL A 332 23.98 0.14 27.59
C VAL A 332 24.19 0.11 29.10
N ARG A 333 24.70 1.19 29.69
CA ARG A 333 24.80 1.34 31.16
C ARG A 333 23.47 1.84 31.73
N PRO A 334 22.85 1.10 32.65
CA PRO A 334 21.55 1.49 33.21
C PRO A 334 21.56 2.80 34.01
N GLU A 335 22.69 3.08 34.69
CA GLU A 335 22.79 4.18 35.69
C GLU A 335 23.16 5.55 35.08
N GLU A 336 23.78 5.59 33.91
CA GLU A 336 24.31 6.83 33.33
C GLU A 336 23.73 7.13 31.92
N GLY A 337 22.94 6.24 31.35
CA GLY A 337 22.50 6.36 29.95
C GLY A 337 23.71 6.38 28.98
N GLY A 338 24.90 6.05 29.47
CA GLY A 338 26.15 6.03 28.73
C GLY A 338 26.35 4.73 27.98
N ILE A 339 27.14 4.79 26.91
CA ILE A 339 27.49 3.62 26.07
C ILE A 339 28.90 3.19 26.51
N ASP A 340 29.02 1.91 26.87
CA ASP A 340 30.33 1.32 27.13
C ASP A 340 30.70 0.44 25.92
N ARG A 341 31.66 0.89 25.14
CA ARG A 341 32.10 0.20 23.93
C ARG A 341 33.01 -0.98 24.21
N ASP A 342 33.67 -0.99 25.34
CA ASP A 342 34.71 -1.96 25.67
C ASP A 342 34.28 -2.92 26.79
N ALA A 343 33.09 -2.73 27.38
CA ALA A 343 32.59 -3.63 28.41
C ALA A 343 32.08 -4.94 27.80
N PRO A 344 32.40 -6.08 28.44
CA PRO A 344 31.87 -7.35 28.01
C PRO A 344 30.34 -7.38 28.14
N ILE A 345 29.68 -7.94 27.15
CA ILE A 345 28.23 -8.13 27.13
C ILE A 345 27.92 -9.43 27.88
N ARG A 346 26.95 -9.36 28.79
CA ARG A 346 26.48 -10.52 29.55
C ARG A 346 25.03 -10.83 29.28
N THR A 347 24.59 -12.02 29.61
CA THR A 347 23.16 -12.37 29.61
C THR A 347 22.42 -11.46 30.60
N GLY A 348 21.26 -10.93 30.18
CA GLY A 348 20.48 -9.94 30.95
C GLY A 348 20.89 -8.48 30.76
N ASP A 349 22.04 -8.21 30.14
CA ASP A 349 22.44 -6.84 29.79
C ASP A 349 21.55 -6.25 28.67
N ASP A 350 21.36 -4.94 28.70
CA ASP A 350 20.79 -4.22 27.57
C ASP A 350 21.89 -3.89 26.56
N ILE A 351 21.63 -4.21 25.29
CA ILE A 351 22.51 -3.85 24.18
C ILE A 351 21.81 -2.87 23.24
N GLU A 352 22.56 -1.87 22.78
CA GLU A 352 22.15 -0.98 21.72
C GLU A 352 22.76 -1.42 20.40
N ILE A 353 21.89 -1.75 19.45
CA ILE A 353 22.26 -2.13 18.10
C ILE A 353 22.16 -0.89 17.24
N ARG A 354 23.27 -0.44 16.67
CA ARG A 354 23.35 0.71 15.80
C ARG A 354 23.52 0.30 14.35
N GLY A 355 22.85 1.02 13.47
CA GLY A 355 22.90 0.74 12.04
C GLY A 355 22.10 1.70 11.21
N ASN A 356 21.59 1.23 10.08
CA ASN A 356 20.72 1.99 9.19
C ASN A 356 19.64 1.09 8.58
N GLY A 357 18.47 1.68 8.30
CA GLY A 357 17.41 0.99 7.59
C GLY A 357 16.63 0.00 8.44
N PHE A 358 16.64 0.14 9.77
CA PHE A 358 15.88 -0.74 10.67
C PHE A 358 14.38 -0.53 10.56
N VAL A 359 13.96 0.70 10.26
CA VAL A 359 12.57 1.04 10.06
C VAL A 359 12.28 1.15 8.58
N PRO A 360 11.49 0.24 8.01
CA PRO A 360 11.10 0.34 6.61
C PRO A 360 10.40 1.66 6.34
N PRO A 361 10.72 2.33 5.24
CA PRO A 361 10.05 3.56 4.86
C PRO A 361 8.54 3.40 4.80
N GLY A 362 7.81 4.35 5.39
CA GLY A 362 6.35 4.30 5.49
C GLY A 362 5.80 3.38 6.58
N ALA A 363 6.65 2.72 7.38
CA ALA A 363 6.23 1.99 8.57
C ALA A 363 5.69 2.94 9.63
N GLN A 364 4.49 2.70 10.09
CA GLN A 364 3.91 3.36 11.26
C GLN A 364 4.33 2.63 12.54
N ASP A 365 4.15 3.26 13.71
CA ASP A 365 4.52 2.66 14.99
C ASP A 365 3.96 1.24 15.21
N PRO A 366 2.69 0.94 14.86
CA PRO A 366 2.17 -0.42 14.97
C PRO A 366 2.94 -1.45 14.14
N ASP A 367 3.35 -1.12 12.91
CA ASP A 367 4.11 -2.02 12.05
C ASP A 367 5.50 -2.33 12.63
N ARG A 368 6.16 -1.30 13.22
CA ARG A 368 7.47 -1.46 13.85
C ARG A 368 7.43 -2.45 15.00
N LEU A 369 6.44 -2.31 15.89
CA LEU A 369 6.31 -3.13 17.09
C LEU A 369 5.77 -4.55 16.80
N ALA A 370 4.87 -4.69 15.82
CA ALA A 370 4.23 -5.97 15.53
C ALA A 370 5.16 -7.00 14.88
N ARG A 371 6.19 -6.57 14.15
CA ARG A 371 6.93 -7.44 13.24
C ARG A 371 8.45 -7.38 13.35
N MET A 372 8.99 -6.41 14.10
CA MET A 372 10.44 -6.27 14.23
C MET A 372 10.97 -7.25 15.27
N VAL A 373 12.00 -8.02 14.89
CA VAL A 373 12.61 -9.05 15.73
C VAL A 373 14.13 -8.91 15.65
N VAL A 374 14.82 -9.07 16.78
CA VAL A 374 16.26 -9.23 16.85
C VAL A 374 16.58 -10.70 17.12
N ARG A 375 17.41 -11.29 16.29
CA ARG A 375 17.99 -12.62 16.51
C ARG A 375 19.32 -12.47 17.22
N ILE A 376 19.47 -13.13 18.36
CA ILE A 376 20.73 -13.23 19.11
C ILE A 376 21.06 -14.72 19.20
N GLY A 377 21.96 -15.19 18.35
CA GLY A 377 22.19 -16.62 18.15
C GLY A 377 20.93 -17.34 17.65
N ALA A 378 20.45 -18.31 18.40
CA ALA A 378 19.22 -19.05 18.13
C ALA A 378 17.97 -18.37 18.70
N VAL A 379 18.11 -17.40 19.58
CA VAL A 379 17.01 -16.78 20.32
C VAL A 379 16.42 -15.59 19.53
N HIS A 380 15.10 -15.51 19.49
CA HIS A 380 14.38 -14.43 18.83
C HIS A 380 13.80 -13.47 19.89
N VAL A 381 14.21 -12.24 19.85
CA VAL A 381 13.75 -11.19 20.77
C VAL A 381 12.85 -10.22 20.01
N HIS A 382 11.61 -10.10 20.44
CA HIS A 382 10.77 -8.98 19.98
C HIS A 382 11.39 -7.68 20.52
N VAL A 383 11.43 -6.65 19.69
CA VAL A 383 12.05 -5.37 20.09
C VAL A 383 11.23 -4.75 21.21
N PRO A 384 11.73 -4.72 22.46
CA PRO A 384 10.99 -4.15 23.59
C PRO A 384 11.06 -2.63 23.56
N LEU A 385 10.06 -2.00 24.15
CA LEU A 385 10.16 -0.60 24.48
C LEU A 385 11.11 -0.42 25.66
N VAL A 386 12.11 0.44 25.50
CA VAL A 386 13.08 0.75 26.56
C VAL A 386 12.60 1.95 27.33
N PRO A 387 12.48 1.88 28.66
CA PRO A 387 12.19 3.04 29.49
C PRO A 387 13.29 4.10 29.33
N VAL A 388 12.89 5.30 29.00
CA VAL A 388 13.75 6.49 28.98
C VAL A 388 13.10 7.56 29.83
N THR A 389 13.87 8.58 30.23
CA THR A 389 13.32 9.72 30.99
C THR A 389 12.15 10.33 30.20
N GLY A 390 10.94 10.27 30.76
CA GLY A 390 9.72 10.76 30.10
C GLY A 390 8.97 9.74 29.25
N GLY A 391 9.30 8.43 29.32
CA GLY A 391 8.53 7.39 28.63
C GLY A 391 9.34 6.19 28.15
N PHE A 392 8.94 5.66 26.97
CA PHE A 392 9.62 4.55 26.33
C PHE A 392 10.15 4.99 24.97
N SER A 393 11.39 4.58 24.63
CA SER A 393 11.92 4.78 23.27
C SER A 393 11.37 3.70 22.33
N ASN A 394 10.90 4.15 21.17
CA ASN A 394 10.56 3.24 20.07
C ASN A 394 11.83 2.90 19.26
N PRO A 395 11.83 1.78 18.50
CA PRO A 395 12.85 1.52 17.50
C PRO A 395 13.00 2.70 16.56
N THR A 396 14.22 3.17 16.36
CA THR A 396 14.54 4.19 15.36
C THR A 396 15.13 3.54 14.11
N ASP A 397 15.26 4.31 13.04
CA ASP A 397 15.91 3.82 11.82
C ASP A 397 17.40 3.48 12.02
N THR A 398 18.03 4.04 13.05
CA THR A 398 19.47 3.93 13.29
C THR A 398 19.86 3.24 14.58
N ALA A 399 18.93 3.03 15.51
CA ALA A 399 19.23 2.44 16.82
C ALA A 399 18.07 1.62 17.37
N LEU A 400 18.40 0.48 17.95
CA LEU A 400 17.48 -0.43 18.64
C LEU A 400 18.14 -0.82 19.97
N THR A 401 17.36 -0.84 21.05
CA THR A 401 17.83 -1.36 22.33
C THR A 401 17.04 -2.63 22.68
N VAL A 402 17.76 -3.71 22.98
CA VAL A 402 17.15 -4.99 23.34
C VAL A 402 17.92 -5.64 24.49
N PRO A 403 17.25 -6.38 25.40
CA PRO A 403 17.95 -7.18 26.39
C PRO A 403 18.56 -8.43 25.72
N VAL A 404 19.71 -8.85 26.19
CA VAL A 404 20.27 -10.17 25.87
C VAL A 404 19.54 -11.21 26.72
N PRO A 405 18.76 -12.15 26.11
CA PRO A 405 18.06 -13.15 26.87
C PRO A 405 18.98 -14.07 27.66
N VAL A 406 18.50 -14.55 28.80
CA VAL A 406 19.24 -15.53 29.62
C VAL A 406 19.43 -16.88 28.95
N ASP A 407 18.59 -17.17 27.93
CA ASP A 407 18.67 -18.42 27.14
C ASP A 407 19.75 -18.37 26.04
N VAL A 408 20.46 -17.26 25.90
CA VAL A 408 21.56 -17.13 24.93
C VAL A 408 22.78 -17.84 25.48
N GLU A 409 23.30 -18.82 24.75
CA GLU A 409 24.53 -19.55 25.15
C GLU A 409 25.70 -18.58 25.15
N PRO A 410 26.52 -18.57 26.25
CA PRO A 410 27.74 -17.79 26.30
C PRO A 410 28.72 -18.16 25.18
N GLY A 411 29.47 -17.19 24.70
CA GLY A 411 30.41 -17.36 23.61
C GLY A 411 30.21 -16.38 22.47
N ARG A 412 30.74 -16.74 21.32
CA ARG A 412 30.59 -15.90 20.09
C ARG A 412 29.23 -16.11 19.45
N VAL A 413 28.43 -15.06 19.40
CA VAL A 413 27.02 -15.09 18.97
C VAL A 413 26.78 -14.09 17.86
N ASP A 414 26.00 -14.47 16.84
CA ASP A 414 25.58 -13.57 15.77
C ASP A 414 24.34 -12.77 16.20
N VAL A 415 24.38 -11.45 16.01
CA VAL A 415 23.25 -10.55 16.15
C VAL A 415 22.75 -10.12 14.77
N GLN A 416 21.46 -10.25 14.53
CA GLN A 416 20.81 -9.90 13.28
C GLN A 416 19.45 -9.27 13.55
N VAL A 417 19.13 -8.19 12.84
CA VAL A 417 17.81 -7.55 12.91
C VAL A 417 16.96 -7.99 11.74
N VAL A 418 15.74 -8.44 12.02
CA VAL A 418 14.69 -8.66 11.03
C VAL A 418 13.71 -7.50 11.13
N THR A 419 13.64 -6.70 10.08
CA THR A 419 12.79 -5.50 10.05
C THR A 419 11.32 -5.85 9.89
N ALA A 420 10.43 -4.88 10.09
CA ALA A 420 8.98 -5.08 9.94
C ALA A 420 8.55 -5.51 8.51
N SER A 421 9.37 -5.29 7.50
CA SER A 421 9.16 -5.79 6.13
C SER A 421 9.64 -7.23 5.92
N GLY A 422 10.29 -7.84 6.92
CA GLY A 422 10.94 -9.15 6.82
C GLY A 422 12.33 -9.10 6.19
N ALA A 423 12.91 -7.90 5.96
CA ALA A 423 14.28 -7.78 5.48
C ALA A 423 15.27 -8.04 6.62
N GLU A 424 16.31 -8.82 6.32
CA GLU A 424 17.36 -9.18 7.26
C GLU A 424 18.61 -8.30 7.07
N THR A 425 19.21 -7.85 8.18
CA THR A 425 20.50 -7.16 8.17
C THR A 425 21.65 -8.12 7.90
N ASN A 426 22.87 -7.59 7.79
CA ASN A 426 24.06 -8.40 7.97
C ASN A 426 24.09 -9.00 9.38
N ARG A 427 24.84 -10.08 9.57
CA ARG A 427 25.16 -10.66 10.88
C ARG A 427 26.31 -9.88 11.49
N TYR A 428 26.17 -9.50 12.74
CA TYR A 428 27.20 -8.84 13.54
C TYR A 428 27.57 -9.75 14.71
N GLN A 429 28.85 -10.06 14.87
CA GLN A 429 29.30 -10.98 15.93
C GLN A 429 29.60 -10.20 17.21
N ILE A 430 29.12 -10.73 18.32
CA ILE A 430 29.43 -10.28 19.69
C ILE A 430 29.91 -11.43 20.53
N ASP A 431 30.69 -11.16 21.57
CA ASP A 431 31.07 -12.14 22.59
C ASP A 431 30.16 -11.92 23.82
N VAL A 432 29.37 -12.94 24.17
CA VAL A 432 28.49 -12.93 25.35
C VAL A 432 29.13 -13.74 26.45
N LEU A 433 29.27 -13.16 27.65
CA LEU A 433 29.73 -13.79 28.84
C LEU A 433 28.58 -14.21 29.76
N ASP A 434 28.83 -15.16 30.63
CA ASP A 434 27.91 -15.54 31.71
C ASP A 434 27.70 -14.39 32.72
#